data_178f68557cace58a57f1c52c3ace8dee
#
_entry.id   178f68557cace58a57f1c52c3ace8dee
#
_cell.length_a   1.000
_cell.length_b   1.000
_cell.length_c   1.000
_cell.angle_alpha   90.00
_cell.angle_beta   90.00
_cell.angle_gamma   90.00
#
_symmetry.space_group_name_H-M   'P 1'
#
loop_
_entity.id
_entity.type
_entity.pdbx_description
1 polymer ?
#
loop_
_entity_poly.entity_id
_entity_poly.type
_entity_poly.pdbx_seq_one_letter_code
_entity_poly.pdbx_strand_id
1 'polypeptide(L)' 'MSERLPELLDAKGLRAELGVTRAVAEKLMRQLPVVTFPEIRKVYVRREDVRRYLEQRTFAKDEVPA' A
#
# COMPACT_ATOMS: atom_id res chain seq x y z
N MET A 1 23.14 7.90 -13.73
CA MET A 1 22.17 6.95 -13.24
C MET A 1 20.79 7.57 -13.15
N SER A 2 19.85 6.96 -13.77
CA SER A 2 18.50 7.51 -13.75
C SER A 2 17.75 6.98 -12.56
N GLU A 3 17.05 7.89 -11.90
CA GLU A 3 16.16 7.49 -10.81
C GLU A 3 14.87 7.01 -11.41
N ARG A 4 14.39 5.91 -10.89
CA ARG A 4 13.08 5.42 -11.30
C ARG A 4 12.00 6.15 -10.55
N LEU A 5 10.96 6.47 -11.26
CA LEU A 5 9.77 6.99 -10.60
C LEU A 5 9.15 5.89 -9.76
N PRO A 6 8.54 6.26 -8.62
CA PRO A 6 7.90 5.24 -7.80
C PRO A 6 6.73 4.61 -8.53
N GLU A 7 6.54 3.32 -8.30
CA GLU A 7 5.37 2.62 -8.82
C GLU A 7 4.18 2.91 -7.94
N LEU A 8 3.05 3.14 -8.59
CA LEU A 8 1.82 3.47 -7.88
C LEU A 8 0.82 2.32 -8.00
N LEU A 9 0.06 2.14 -6.93
CA LEU A 9 -0.99 1.12 -6.89
C LEU A 9 -2.28 1.80 -6.45
N ASP A 10 -3.37 1.51 -7.17
CA ASP A 10 -4.69 1.90 -6.68
C ASP A 10 -5.23 0.77 -5.79
N ALA A 11 -6.44 0.94 -5.28
CA ALA A 11 -7.02 -0.07 -4.39
C ALA A 11 -7.10 -1.44 -5.06
N LYS A 12 -7.47 -1.46 -6.33
CA LYS A 12 -7.58 -2.72 -7.06
C LYS A 12 -6.22 -3.38 -7.24
N GLY A 13 -5.21 -2.58 -7.60
CA GLY A 13 -3.85 -3.09 -7.75
C GLY A 13 -3.30 -3.58 -6.43
N LEU A 14 -3.58 -2.87 -5.35
CA LEU A 14 -3.14 -3.27 -4.03
C LEU A 14 -3.74 -4.62 -3.62
N ARG A 15 -5.04 -4.81 -3.89
CA ARG A 15 -5.69 -6.09 -3.63
C ARG A 15 -5.03 -7.23 -4.38
N ALA A 16 -4.76 -7.00 -5.66
CA ALA A 16 -4.18 -8.05 -6.51
C ALA A 16 -2.76 -8.40 -6.05
N GLU A 17 -1.97 -7.39 -5.72
CA GLU A 17 -0.59 -7.62 -5.31
C GLU A 17 -0.48 -8.30 -3.96
N LEU A 18 -1.33 -7.93 -3.01
CA LEU A 18 -1.25 -8.46 -1.66
C LEU A 18 -2.16 -9.67 -1.45
N GLY A 19 -3.11 -9.91 -2.34
CA GLY A 19 -4.05 -11.00 -2.15
C GLY A 19 -4.99 -10.77 -0.98
N VAL A 20 -5.34 -9.52 -0.71
CA VAL A 20 -6.22 -9.17 0.40
C VAL A 20 -7.59 -8.78 -0.12
N THR A 21 -8.56 -8.68 0.80
CA THR A 21 -9.90 -8.26 0.44
C THR A 21 -9.94 -6.77 0.18
N ARG A 22 -11.04 -6.33 -0.46
CA ARG A 22 -11.25 -4.91 -0.72
C ARG A 22 -11.25 -4.10 0.57
N ALA A 23 -11.90 -4.62 1.61
CA ALA A 23 -11.96 -3.91 2.88
C ALA A 23 -10.57 -3.70 3.46
N VAL A 24 -9.73 -4.72 3.40
CA VAL A 24 -8.37 -4.63 3.91
C VAL A 24 -7.56 -3.65 3.09
N ALA A 25 -7.69 -3.70 1.75
CA ALA A 25 -6.95 -2.77 0.90
C ALA A 25 -7.34 -1.34 1.19
N GLU A 26 -8.63 -1.06 1.35
CA GLU A 26 -9.09 0.29 1.65
C GLU A 26 -8.60 0.78 3.00
N LYS A 27 -8.57 -0.13 3.97
CA LYS A 27 -8.06 0.19 5.29
C LYS A 27 -6.58 0.55 5.24
N LEU A 28 -5.81 -0.21 4.47
CA LEU A 28 -4.39 0.08 4.29
C LEU A 28 -4.20 1.45 3.65
N MET A 29 -5.00 1.78 2.67
CA MET A 29 -4.86 3.06 1.98
C MET A 29 -5.16 4.24 2.90
N ARG A 30 -5.96 4.05 3.93
CA ARG A 30 -6.19 5.11 4.91
C ARG A 30 -5.00 5.34 5.82
N GLN A 31 -4.14 4.35 5.95
CA GLN A 31 -3.00 4.43 6.87
C GLN A 31 -1.71 4.80 6.17
N LEU A 32 -1.70 4.79 4.85
CA LEU A 32 -0.51 5.09 4.07
C LEU A 32 -0.61 6.46 3.44
N PRO A 33 0.53 7.11 3.18
CA PRO A 33 0.51 8.33 2.38
C PRO A 33 -0.08 8.02 1.00
N VAL A 34 -0.88 8.93 0.47
CA VAL A 34 -1.54 8.72 -0.80
C VAL A 34 -1.05 9.74 -1.82
N VAL A 35 -1.12 9.35 -3.08
CA VAL A 35 -0.82 10.21 -4.21
C VAL A 35 -2.11 10.44 -4.97
N THR A 36 -2.43 11.69 -5.23
CA THR A 36 -3.63 12.06 -5.98
C THR A 36 -3.24 12.96 -7.13
N PHE A 37 -4.08 12.97 -8.15
CA PHE A 37 -3.88 13.81 -9.33
C PHE A 37 -5.12 14.67 -9.52
N PRO A 38 -4.94 15.94 -9.91
CA PRO A 38 -6.10 16.85 -10.02
C PRO A 38 -7.17 16.38 -11.01
N GLU A 39 -6.75 15.65 -12.04
CA GLU A 39 -7.67 15.25 -13.11
C GLU A 39 -8.21 13.85 -12.94
N ILE A 40 -7.78 13.14 -11.90
CA ILE A 40 -8.13 11.74 -11.71
C ILE A 40 -8.69 11.59 -10.31
N ARG A 41 -9.82 10.89 -10.21
CA ARG A 41 -10.47 10.70 -8.90
C ARG A 41 -9.87 9.57 -8.10
N LYS A 42 -9.05 8.74 -8.73
CA LYS A 42 -8.44 7.61 -8.05
C LYS A 42 -7.36 8.08 -7.08
N VAL A 43 -7.22 7.32 -6.01
CA VAL A 43 -6.18 7.52 -5.02
C VAL A 43 -5.17 6.39 -5.16
N TYR A 44 -3.91 6.75 -5.11
CA TYR A 44 -2.83 5.78 -5.28
C TYR A 44 -1.93 5.79 -4.06
N VAL A 45 -1.26 4.67 -3.83
CA VAL A 45 -0.19 4.57 -2.85
C VAL A 45 1.08 4.16 -3.56
N ARG A 46 2.21 4.52 -3.00
CA ARG A 46 3.49 4.14 -3.57
C ARG A 46 3.84 2.73 -3.11
N ARG A 47 4.33 1.92 -4.04
CA ARG A 47 4.72 0.54 -3.73
C ARG A 47 5.76 0.50 -2.60
N GLU A 48 6.67 1.46 -2.59
CA GLU A 48 7.69 1.54 -1.57
C GLU A 48 7.08 1.73 -0.17
N ASP A 49 6.07 2.58 -0.06
CA ASP A 49 5.40 2.80 1.22
C ASP A 49 4.67 1.56 1.69
N VAL A 50 4.07 0.83 0.75
CA VAL A 50 3.41 -0.44 1.08
C VAL A 50 4.42 -1.43 1.62
N ARG A 51 5.55 -1.56 0.95
CA ARG A 51 6.59 -2.48 1.39
C ARG A 51 7.06 -2.13 2.80
N ARG A 52 7.30 -0.84 3.05
CA ARG A 52 7.76 -0.38 4.36
C ARG A 52 6.73 -0.67 5.43
N TYR A 53 5.46 -0.45 5.12
CA TYR A 53 4.39 -0.75 6.05
C TYR A 53 4.34 -2.22 6.40
N LEU A 54 4.46 -3.09 5.39
CA LEU A 54 4.44 -4.52 5.61
C LEU A 54 5.61 -4.98 6.46
N GLU A 55 6.78 -4.39 6.25
CA GLU A 55 7.95 -4.73 7.06
C GLU A 55 7.72 -4.39 8.53
N GLN A 56 7.06 -3.27 8.79
CA GLN A 56 6.75 -2.86 10.15
C GLN A 56 5.70 -3.76 10.81
N ARG A 57 4.91 -4.47 10.01
CA ARG A 57 3.84 -5.32 10.51
C ARG A 57 4.16 -6.81 10.37
N THR A 58 5.42 -7.13 10.11
CA THR A 58 5.83 -8.53 10.00
C THR A 58 6.33 -9.00 11.35
N PHE A 59 5.66 -10.00 11.91
CA PHE A 59 5.95 -10.51 13.25
C PHE A 59 6.15 -12.01 13.20
N ALA A 60 7.00 -12.50 14.09
CA ALA A 60 7.02 -13.93 14.36
C ALA A 60 5.68 -14.31 15.01
N LYS A 61 5.30 -15.58 14.90
CA LYS A 61 3.99 -16.02 15.38
C LYS A 61 3.76 -15.70 16.85
N ASP A 62 4.81 -15.78 17.66
CA ASP A 62 4.71 -15.53 19.08
C ASP A 62 4.83 -14.05 19.44
N GLU A 63 5.06 -13.19 18.46
CA GLU A 63 5.24 -11.76 18.67
C GLU A 63 4.06 -10.93 18.19
N VAL A 64 3.01 -11.57 17.67
CA VAL A 64 1.88 -10.86 17.12
C VAL A 64 1.20 -10.05 18.23
N PRO A 65 1.02 -8.73 18.06
CA PRO A 65 0.34 -7.94 19.09
C PRO A 65 -1.12 -8.34 19.22
N ALA A 66 -1.62 -8.22 20.42
CA ALA A 66 -3.00 -8.55 20.74
C ALA A 66 -3.98 -7.58 20.09
#